data_3cbcd99e9d3acf7aa7b443980c06bbfb
#
_entry.id   3cbcd99e9d3acf7aa7b443980c06bbfb
#
_cell.length_a   1.000
_cell.length_b   1.000
_cell.length_c   1.000
_cell.angle_alpha   90.00
_cell.angle_beta   90.00
_cell.angle_gamma   90.00
#
_symmetry.space_group_name_H-M   'P 1'
#
loop_
_entity.id
_entity.type
_entity.pdbx_description
1 polymer ?
#
loop_
_entity_poly.entity_id
_entity_poly.type
_entity_poly.pdbx_seq_one_letter_code
_entity_poly.pdbx_strand_id
1 'polypeptide(L)'
;FLLSGQWGWSSGSGHCDWVLLGGLIFDQGQENIHYRTFLIKKPDYSIKDTWFAMGLQATGSNDIIIDKPVFVPEYRTHHQMDGFNCKHYQDNQMYAIPWAQMFVRVVCTPAIGAAKHALKLFIDNAQNSSTDVTRLASDPDVTRRVAEASNLIDETEAILYRNFDEMMGTVQTG
;
A
#
# COMPACT_ATOMS: atom_id res chain seq x y z
N PHE A 1 -25.31 0.67 -8.97
CA PHE A 1 -24.46 -0.33 -9.63
C PHE A 1 -24.79 -1.72 -9.12
N LEU A 2 -24.55 -2.73 -9.93
CA LEU A 2 -24.58 -4.14 -9.52
C LEU A 2 -23.14 -4.66 -9.57
N LEU A 3 -22.63 -5.18 -8.45
CA LEU A 3 -21.27 -5.67 -8.33
C LEU A 3 -21.27 -7.16 -8.04
N SER A 4 -20.48 -7.93 -8.79
CA SER A 4 -20.15 -9.34 -8.53
C SER A 4 -18.74 -9.63 -9.02
N GLY A 5 -18.07 -10.62 -8.44
CA GLY A 5 -16.72 -11.01 -8.85
C GLY A 5 -15.90 -11.59 -7.71
N GLN A 6 -14.59 -11.72 -7.98
CA GLN A 6 -13.59 -12.21 -7.03
C GLN A 6 -12.41 -11.25 -7.04
N TRP A 7 -11.95 -10.88 -5.86
CA TRP A 7 -10.82 -9.96 -5.63
C TRP A 7 -9.80 -10.63 -4.72
N GLY A 8 -8.60 -10.83 -5.23
CA GLY A 8 -7.49 -11.38 -4.45
C GLY A 8 -6.77 -10.32 -3.61
N TRP A 9 -5.93 -10.82 -2.69
CA TRP A 9 -5.02 -10.03 -1.87
C TRP A 9 -5.68 -8.97 -1.00
N SER A 10 -6.83 -9.30 -0.43
CA SER A 10 -7.58 -8.40 0.43
C SER A 10 -7.06 -8.43 1.87
N SER A 11 -5.93 -7.77 2.09
CA SER A 11 -5.24 -7.74 3.40
C SER A 11 -6.14 -7.16 4.48
N GLY A 12 -6.20 -7.84 5.65
CA GLY A 12 -6.98 -7.39 6.80
C GLY A 12 -8.49 -7.60 6.70
N SER A 13 -9.01 -8.14 5.59
CA SER A 13 -10.46 -8.33 5.36
C SER A 13 -11.16 -9.16 6.43
N GLY A 14 -10.42 -10.07 7.10
CA GLY A 14 -10.94 -10.86 8.22
C GLY A 14 -11.40 -10.05 9.43
N HIS A 15 -10.85 -8.85 9.61
CA HIS A 15 -11.09 -7.97 10.75
C HIS A 15 -11.93 -6.74 10.42
N CYS A 16 -12.37 -6.60 9.16
CA CYS A 16 -13.10 -5.43 8.68
C CYS A 16 -14.59 -5.70 8.56
N ASP A 17 -15.42 -4.68 8.85
CA ASP A 17 -16.86 -4.70 8.60
C ASP A 17 -17.20 -4.23 7.18
N TRP A 18 -16.25 -3.61 6.51
CA TRP A 18 -16.37 -3.08 5.17
C TRP A 18 -15.11 -3.38 4.37
N VAL A 19 -15.27 -3.57 3.07
CA VAL A 19 -14.16 -3.66 2.11
C VAL A 19 -14.34 -2.64 1.00
N LEU A 20 -13.22 -2.13 0.50
CA LEU A 20 -13.17 -1.28 -0.68
C LEU A 20 -12.66 -2.11 -1.86
N LEU A 21 -13.53 -2.35 -2.84
CA LEU A 21 -13.25 -3.19 -4.01
C LEU A 21 -13.16 -2.35 -5.27
N GLY A 22 -12.16 -2.61 -6.10
CA GLY A 22 -12.06 -2.00 -7.43
C GLY A 22 -12.86 -2.77 -8.46
N GLY A 23 -13.54 -2.07 -9.36
CA GLY A 23 -14.28 -2.69 -10.43
C GLY A 23 -14.26 -1.88 -11.71
N LEU A 24 -14.38 -2.57 -12.83
CA LEU A 24 -14.56 -1.95 -14.14
C LEU A 24 -16.06 -1.84 -14.43
N ILE A 25 -16.48 -0.67 -14.87
CA ILE A 25 -17.85 -0.44 -15.31
C ILE A 25 -17.88 -0.58 -16.82
N PHE A 26 -18.82 -1.41 -17.29
CA PHE A 26 -19.10 -1.60 -18.70
C PHE A 26 -20.47 -0.96 -18.97
N ASP A 27 -20.48 0.22 -19.53
CA ASP A 27 -21.72 0.83 -20.02
C ASP A 27 -22.15 0.16 -21.31
N GLN A 28 -23.41 -0.31 -21.36
CA GLN A 28 -23.96 -0.90 -22.56
C GLN A 28 -23.96 0.13 -23.71
N GLY A 29 -23.05 -0.08 -24.67
CA GLY A 29 -22.94 0.73 -25.88
C GLY A 29 -21.89 1.86 -25.86
N GLN A 30 -21.09 1.99 -24.82
CA GLN A 30 -19.94 2.89 -24.81
C GLN A 30 -18.62 2.11 -24.81
N GLU A 31 -17.64 2.57 -25.60
CA GLU A 31 -16.27 2.00 -25.63
C GLU A 31 -15.44 2.37 -24.38
N ASN A 32 -15.98 3.19 -23.49
CA ASN A 32 -15.26 3.69 -22.33
C ASN A 32 -15.44 2.77 -21.11
N ILE A 33 -14.36 2.09 -20.76
CA ILE A 33 -14.26 1.33 -19.51
C ILE A 33 -13.83 2.29 -18.40
N HIS A 34 -14.66 2.43 -17.37
CA HIS A 34 -14.36 3.24 -16.20
C HIS A 34 -13.97 2.37 -15.01
N TYR A 35 -12.85 2.70 -14.36
CA TYR A 35 -12.48 2.09 -13.09
C TYR A 35 -13.11 2.86 -11.94
N ARG A 36 -13.82 2.15 -11.06
CA ARG A 36 -14.46 2.73 -9.87
C ARG A 36 -14.19 1.85 -8.66
N THR A 37 -14.14 2.44 -7.47
CA THR A 37 -14.09 1.72 -6.20
C THR A 37 -15.48 1.65 -5.58
N PHE A 38 -15.75 0.54 -4.88
CA PHE A 38 -17.04 0.19 -4.29
C PHE A 38 -16.85 -0.16 -2.82
N LEU A 39 -17.61 0.49 -1.94
CA LEU A 39 -17.61 0.21 -0.51
C LEU A 39 -18.71 -0.81 -0.17
N ILE A 40 -18.30 -2.01 0.23
CA ILE A 40 -19.18 -3.18 0.43
C ILE A 40 -19.19 -3.60 1.89
N LYS A 41 -20.36 -3.92 2.43
CA LYS A 41 -20.53 -4.40 3.81
C LYS A 41 -20.18 -5.88 3.94
N LYS A 42 -19.71 -6.28 5.13
CA LYS A 42 -19.40 -7.68 5.48
C LYS A 42 -20.49 -8.71 5.10
N PRO A 43 -21.80 -8.47 5.31
CA PRO A 43 -22.83 -9.42 4.93
C PRO A 43 -22.99 -9.65 3.43
N ASP A 44 -22.48 -8.75 2.61
CA ASP A 44 -22.66 -8.73 1.16
C ASP A 44 -21.52 -9.45 0.41
N TYR A 45 -20.51 -9.98 1.13
CA TYR A 45 -19.42 -10.74 0.55
C TYR A 45 -19.01 -11.92 1.45
N SER A 46 -18.32 -12.89 0.88
CA SER A 46 -17.63 -13.96 1.59
C SER A 46 -16.11 -13.86 1.45
N ILE A 47 -15.40 -14.41 2.41
CA ILE A 47 -13.94 -14.51 2.38
C ILE A 47 -13.57 -15.96 2.09
N LYS A 48 -12.79 -16.19 1.04
CA LYS A 48 -12.24 -17.50 0.71
C LYS A 48 -10.78 -17.54 1.16
N ASP A 49 -10.46 -18.51 1.99
CA ASP A 49 -9.10 -18.73 2.47
C ASP A 49 -8.18 -19.16 1.32
N THR A 50 -7.34 -18.24 0.85
CA THR A 50 -6.44 -18.40 -0.29
C THR A 50 -5.03 -17.91 0.04
N TRP A 51 -4.80 -17.37 1.26
CA TRP A 51 -3.53 -16.75 1.60
C TRP A 51 -2.57 -17.74 2.28
N PHE A 52 -1.83 -18.51 1.48
CA PHE A 52 -0.82 -19.47 1.92
C PHE A 52 0.58 -18.98 1.55
N ALA A 53 1.01 -17.87 2.14
CA ALA A 53 2.29 -17.22 1.84
C ALA A 53 3.40 -17.68 2.81
N MET A 54 4.64 -17.68 2.35
CA MET A 54 5.82 -17.95 3.17
C MET A 54 6.07 -16.82 4.19
N GLY A 55 5.76 -15.56 3.83
CA GLY A 55 5.86 -14.37 4.68
C GLY A 55 4.56 -13.58 4.68
N LEU A 56 4.43 -12.61 5.59
CA LEU A 56 3.22 -11.78 5.72
C LEU A 56 1.95 -12.60 5.95
N GLN A 57 2.03 -13.76 6.60
CA GLN A 57 0.90 -14.65 6.84
C GLN A 57 -0.21 -13.95 7.63
N ALA A 58 0.17 -13.16 8.62
CA ALA A 58 -0.75 -12.46 9.51
C ALA A 58 -1.61 -11.39 8.81
N THR A 59 -1.27 -10.99 7.57
CA THR A 59 -2.11 -10.05 6.79
C THR A 59 -3.43 -10.68 6.39
N GLY A 60 -3.52 -12.03 6.32
CA GLY A 60 -4.72 -12.74 5.87
C GLY A 60 -5.23 -12.20 4.54
N SER A 61 -4.32 -12.01 3.57
CA SER A 61 -4.65 -11.39 2.26
C SER A 61 -5.48 -12.33 1.38
N ASN A 62 -6.57 -12.80 1.94
CA ASN A 62 -7.51 -13.73 1.33
C ASN A 62 -8.32 -13.13 0.19
N ASP A 63 -9.02 -13.96 -0.54
CA ASP A 63 -9.93 -13.51 -1.59
C ASP A 63 -11.28 -13.10 -1.03
N ILE A 64 -11.81 -12.00 -1.57
CA ILE A 64 -13.21 -11.58 -1.40
C ILE A 64 -14.01 -12.11 -2.57
N ILE A 65 -15.18 -12.68 -2.28
CA ILE A 65 -16.09 -13.22 -3.28
C ILE A 65 -17.48 -12.61 -3.12
N ILE A 66 -18.02 -12.16 -4.23
CA ILE A 66 -19.42 -11.74 -4.37
C ILE A 66 -20.05 -12.58 -5.51
N ASP A 67 -20.63 -13.72 -5.16
CA ASP A 67 -21.18 -14.67 -6.14
C ASP A 67 -22.46 -14.17 -6.79
N LYS A 68 -23.31 -13.50 -6.02
CA LYS A 68 -24.57 -12.93 -6.50
C LYS A 68 -24.44 -11.42 -6.57
N PRO A 69 -24.85 -10.78 -7.70
CA PRO A 69 -24.75 -9.33 -7.81
C PRO A 69 -25.38 -8.60 -6.62
N VAL A 70 -24.58 -7.75 -5.98
CA VAL A 70 -24.99 -6.89 -4.86
C VAL A 70 -25.23 -5.49 -5.39
N PHE A 71 -26.35 -4.89 -4.99
CA PHE A 71 -26.63 -3.50 -5.33
C PHE A 71 -25.78 -2.55 -4.48
N VAL A 72 -25.00 -1.71 -5.16
CA VAL A 72 -24.18 -0.66 -4.53
C VAL A 72 -24.68 0.71 -4.96
N PRO A 73 -25.23 1.50 -4.04
CA PRO A 73 -25.69 2.85 -4.35
C PRO A 73 -24.50 3.76 -4.70
N GLU A 74 -24.72 4.76 -5.52
CA GLU A 74 -23.69 5.64 -6.04
C GLU A 74 -22.85 6.32 -4.95
N TYR A 75 -23.47 6.73 -3.85
CA TYR A 75 -22.78 7.37 -2.72
C TYR A 75 -21.77 6.47 -1.97
N ARG A 76 -21.77 5.16 -2.27
CA ARG A 76 -20.77 4.17 -1.80
C ARG A 76 -19.73 3.84 -2.86
N THR A 77 -19.65 4.64 -3.90
CA THR A 77 -18.70 4.43 -4.98
C THR A 77 -17.89 5.69 -5.20
N HIS A 78 -16.68 5.54 -5.72
CA HIS A 78 -15.80 6.65 -6.07
C HIS A 78 -15.08 6.37 -7.38
N HIS A 79 -15.13 7.33 -8.30
CA HIS A 79 -14.35 7.32 -9.53
C HIS A 79 -13.04 8.03 -9.26
N GLN A 80 -11.90 7.37 -9.45
CA GLN A 80 -10.59 7.91 -9.06
C GLN A 80 -10.22 9.20 -9.78
N MET A 81 -10.68 9.37 -11.01
CA MET A 81 -10.39 10.57 -11.80
C MET A 81 -11.16 11.81 -11.36
N ASP A 82 -12.19 11.64 -10.53
CA ASP A 82 -12.98 12.78 -10.01
C ASP A 82 -12.24 13.53 -8.89
N GLY A 83 -11.08 13.01 -8.44
CA GLY A 83 -10.35 13.59 -7.32
C GLY A 83 -11.14 13.51 -5.99
N PHE A 84 -10.78 14.37 -5.05
CA PHE A 84 -11.49 14.47 -3.78
C PHE A 84 -12.76 15.30 -3.93
N ASN A 85 -13.92 14.67 -3.79
CA ASN A 85 -15.23 15.28 -3.96
C ASN A 85 -16.11 15.25 -2.69
N CYS A 86 -15.56 14.90 -1.55
CA CYS A 86 -16.30 14.88 -0.29
C CYS A 86 -16.62 16.32 0.18
N LYS A 87 -17.84 16.56 0.63
CA LYS A 87 -18.27 17.86 1.14
C LYS A 87 -17.61 18.23 2.48
N HIS A 88 -17.11 17.23 3.20
CA HIS A 88 -16.40 17.41 4.46
C HIS A 88 -14.90 17.48 4.19
N TYR A 89 -14.17 18.17 5.05
CA TYR A 89 -12.70 18.27 5.01
C TYR A 89 -12.13 18.96 3.77
N GLN A 90 -12.90 19.78 3.07
CA GLN A 90 -12.42 20.51 1.88
C GLN A 90 -11.29 21.49 2.20
N ASP A 91 -11.22 21.98 3.43
CA ASP A 91 -10.13 22.85 3.89
C ASP A 91 -8.83 22.08 4.22
N ASN A 92 -8.87 20.75 4.21
CA ASN A 92 -7.70 19.95 4.50
C ASN A 92 -6.94 19.63 3.21
N GLN A 93 -5.84 20.33 3.01
CA GLN A 93 -4.98 20.25 1.84
C GLN A 93 -4.43 18.84 1.56
N MET A 94 -4.34 17.96 2.56
CA MET A 94 -3.92 16.58 2.35
C MET A 94 -4.81 15.82 1.37
N TYR A 95 -6.11 16.14 1.32
CA TYR A 95 -7.03 15.49 0.38
C TYR A 95 -6.91 15.98 -1.06
N ALA A 96 -6.20 17.07 -1.29
CA ALA A 96 -5.88 17.54 -2.65
C ALA A 96 -4.71 16.76 -3.29
N ILE A 97 -3.96 15.97 -2.49
CA ILE A 97 -2.91 15.11 -3.03
C ILE A 97 -3.57 14.00 -3.86
N PRO A 98 -3.13 13.76 -5.12
CA PRO A 98 -3.68 12.70 -5.94
C PRO A 98 -3.55 11.32 -5.27
N TRP A 99 -4.65 10.55 -5.25
CA TRP A 99 -4.71 9.25 -4.59
C TRP A 99 -3.57 8.31 -5.00
N ALA A 100 -3.25 8.23 -6.29
CA ALA A 100 -2.19 7.36 -6.79
C ALA A 100 -0.82 7.70 -6.18
N GLN A 101 -0.55 8.98 -5.94
CA GLN A 101 0.70 9.43 -5.31
C GLN A 101 0.79 8.96 -3.86
N MET A 102 -0.30 9.04 -3.12
CA MET A 102 -0.35 8.53 -1.75
C MET A 102 -0.25 7.01 -1.70
N PHE A 103 -1.03 6.31 -2.53
CA PHE A 103 -1.10 4.86 -2.54
C PHE A 103 0.26 4.21 -2.81
N VAL A 104 0.96 4.63 -3.86
CA VAL A 104 2.28 4.07 -4.21
C VAL A 104 3.28 4.25 -3.07
N ARG A 105 3.31 5.41 -2.44
CA ARG A 105 4.25 5.67 -1.34
C ARG A 105 3.94 4.87 -0.09
N VAL A 106 2.67 4.75 0.28
CA VAL A 106 2.24 3.93 1.43
C VAL A 106 2.62 2.46 1.23
N VAL A 107 2.45 1.94 0.01
CA VAL A 107 2.80 0.55 -0.32
C VAL A 107 4.31 0.32 -0.32
N CYS A 108 5.11 1.30 -0.74
CA CYS A 108 6.58 1.16 -0.80
C CYS A 108 7.28 1.41 0.54
N THR A 109 6.71 2.20 1.44
CA THR A 109 7.34 2.57 2.71
C THR A 109 7.74 1.38 3.60
N PRO A 110 6.95 0.29 3.71
CA PRO A 110 7.35 -0.90 4.46
C PRO A 110 8.65 -1.54 3.97
N ALA A 111 8.98 -1.42 2.67
CA ALA A 111 10.23 -1.93 2.12
C ALA A 111 11.46 -1.20 2.67
N ILE A 112 11.35 0.11 2.91
CA ILE A 112 12.41 0.92 3.54
C ILE A 112 12.64 0.44 4.97
N GLY A 113 11.57 0.23 5.74
CA GLY A 113 11.63 -0.31 7.10
C GLY A 113 12.26 -1.71 7.14
N ALA A 114 11.91 -2.58 6.21
CA ALA A 114 12.50 -3.91 6.08
C ALA A 114 14.00 -3.85 5.76
N ALA A 115 14.41 -2.97 4.84
CA ALA A 115 15.81 -2.77 4.51
C ALA A 115 16.64 -2.26 5.71
N LYS A 116 16.12 -1.27 6.45
CA LYS A 116 16.73 -0.78 7.70
C LYS A 116 16.91 -1.89 8.72
N HIS A 117 15.86 -2.68 8.92
CA HIS A 117 15.92 -3.77 9.90
C HIS A 117 16.91 -4.88 9.47
N ALA A 118 16.92 -5.26 8.20
CA ALA A 118 17.87 -6.25 7.68
C ALA A 118 19.32 -5.77 7.84
N LEU A 119 19.61 -4.53 7.51
CA LEU A 119 20.93 -3.93 7.69
C LEU A 119 21.34 -3.91 9.17
N LYS A 120 20.41 -3.51 10.06
CA LYS A 120 20.64 -3.54 11.51
C LYS A 120 20.97 -4.94 12.01
N LEU A 121 20.17 -5.95 11.64
CA LEU A 121 20.42 -7.34 12.02
C LEU A 121 21.78 -7.83 11.53
N PHE A 122 22.18 -7.47 10.31
CA PHE A 122 23.50 -7.81 9.79
C PHE A 122 24.63 -7.19 10.63
N ILE A 123 24.53 -5.90 10.95
CA ILE A 123 25.52 -5.19 11.77
C ILE A 123 25.59 -5.81 13.17
N ASP A 124 24.44 -6.03 13.82
CA ASP A 124 24.36 -6.62 15.16
C ASP A 124 24.99 -8.02 15.18
N ASN A 125 24.74 -8.84 14.17
CA ASN A 125 25.34 -10.17 14.04
C ASN A 125 26.87 -10.07 13.78
N ALA A 126 27.30 -9.16 12.92
CA ALA A 126 28.71 -8.96 12.61
C ALA A 126 29.52 -8.50 13.84
N GLN A 127 28.92 -7.77 14.76
CA GLN A 127 29.56 -7.27 15.99
C GLN A 127 29.54 -8.28 17.14
N ASN A 128 28.49 -9.10 17.25
CA ASN A 128 28.21 -9.93 18.44
C ASN A 128 28.60 -11.41 18.30
N SER A 129 28.99 -11.88 17.13
CA SER A 129 29.34 -13.27 16.92
C SER A 129 30.81 -13.56 17.29
N SER A 130 31.04 -14.61 18.08
CA SER A 130 32.31 -14.93 18.74
C SER A 130 33.30 -15.78 17.93
N THR A 131 32.97 -16.13 16.66
CA THR A 131 33.83 -16.99 15.85
C THR A 131 34.37 -16.24 14.62
N ASP A 132 34.12 -16.67 13.42
CA ASP A 132 34.69 -16.06 12.20
C ASP A 132 34.19 -14.63 11.89
N VAL A 133 33.24 -14.12 12.64
CA VAL A 133 32.58 -12.84 12.40
C VAL A 133 33.36 -11.62 12.94
N THR A 134 34.33 -11.83 13.84
CA THR A 134 35.32 -10.80 14.16
C THR A 134 36.11 -10.36 12.91
N ARG A 135 36.25 -11.25 11.94
CA ARG A 135 36.80 -10.92 10.62
C ARG A 135 35.85 -10.07 9.77
N LEU A 136 34.54 -10.36 9.80
CA LEU A 136 33.54 -9.60 9.03
C LEU A 136 33.45 -8.14 9.50
N ALA A 137 33.40 -7.91 10.81
CA ALA A 137 33.34 -6.54 11.36
C ALA A 137 34.59 -5.71 11.09
N SER A 138 35.76 -6.36 10.88
CA SER A 138 37.01 -5.70 10.56
C SER A 138 37.40 -5.75 9.08
N ASP A 139 36.59 -6.37 8.24
CA ASP A 139 36.79 -6.43 6.80
C ASP A 139 36.43 -5.07 6.16
N PRO A 140 37.39 -4.43 5.45
CA PRO A 140 37.13 -3.13 4.82
C PRO A 140 36.05 -3.19 3.74
N ASP A 141 35.90 -4.32 3.01
CA ASP A 141 34.87 -4.46 1.98
C ASP A 141 33.46 -4.58 2.61
N VAL A 142 33.34 -5.32 3.71
CA VAL A 142 32.09 -5.40 4.49
C VAL A 142 31.71 -4.01 5.03
N THR A 143 32.67 -3.30 5.62
CA THR A 143 32.45 -1.94 6.14
C THR A 143 31.98 -0.99 5.04
N ARG A 144 32.62 -1.03 3.87
CA ARG A 144 32.21 -0.23 2.71
C ARG A 144 30.80 -0.55 2.27
N ARG A 145 30.44 -1.84 2.12
CA ARG A 145 29.09 -2.28 1.71
C ARG A 145 28.01 -1.87 2.72
N VAL A 146 28.30 -1.94 4.00
CA VAL A 146 27.39 -1.48 5.06
C VAL A 146 27.18 0.03 4.95
N ALA A 147 28.23 0.80 4.75
CA ALA A 147 28.14 2.25 4.58
C ALA A 147 27.33 2.61 3.31
N GLU A 148 27.59 1.94 2.19
CA GLU A 148 26.85 2.15 0.94
C GLU A 148 25.34 1.81 1.13
N ALA A 149 25.03 0.68 1.78
CA ALA A 149 23.64 0.29 2.04
C ALA A 149 22.93 1.28 2.97
N SER A 150 23.62 1.75 4.02
CA SER A 150 23.08 2.78 4.93
C SER A 150 22.76 4.06 4.16
N ASN A 151 23.73 4.57 3.38
CA ASN A 151 23.53 5.77 2.58
C ASN A 151 22.35 5.65 1.60
N LEU A 152 22.24 4.53 0.88
CA LEU A 152 21.13 4.30 -0.05
C LEU A 152 19.75 4.30 0.64
N ILE A 153 19.66 3.74 1.84
CA ILE A 153 18.44 3.74 2.64
C ILE A 153 18.10 5.16 3.08
N ASP A 154 19.08 5.90 3.61
CA ASP A 154 18.89 7.27 4.10
C ASP A 154 18.53 8.22 2.94
N GLU A 155 19.19 8.10 1.79
CA GLU A 155 18.86 8.84 0.56
C GLU A 155 17.43 8.56 0.09
N THR A 156 17.02 7.27 0.09
CA THR A 156 15.67 6.88 -0.31
C THR A 156 14.62 7.50 0.61
N GLU A 157 14.87 7.50 1.91
CA GLU A 157 13.97 8.11 2.89
C GLU A 157 13.92 9.63 2.75
N ALA A 158 15.07 10.28 2.58
CA ALA A 158 15.15 11.72 2.36
C ALA A 158 14.39 12.15 1.08
N ILE A 159 14.52 11.38 -0.01
CA ILE A 159 13.78 11.61 -1.26
C ILE A 159 12.27 11.44 -1.03
N LEU A 160 11.85 10.43 -0.27
CA LEU A 160 10.44 10.22 0.05
C LEU A 160 9.84 11.44 0.77
N TYR A 161 10.50 11.92 1.83
CA TYR A 161 10.04 13.09 2.59
C TYR A 161 10.03 14.35 1.73
N ARG A 162 11.11 14.61 0.99
CA ARG A 162 11.17 15.76 0.07
C ARG A 162 10.02 15.76 -0.93
N ASN A 163 9.72 14.60 -1.52
CA ASN A 163 8.62 14.49 -2.48
C ASN A 163 7.26 14.79 -1.85
N PHE A 164 7.04 14.44 -0.58
CA PHE A 164 5.83 14.83 0.14
C PHE A 164 5.78 16.33 0.41
N ASP A 165 6.88 16.93 0.82
CA ASP A 165 6.97 18.37 1.07
C ASP A 165 6.71 19.17 -0.22
N GLU A 166 7.29 18.74 -1.35
CA GLU A 166 7.05 19.35 -2.67
C GLU A 166 5.59 19.23 -3.09
N MET A 167 4.96 18.07 -2.90
CA MET A 167 3.53 17.89 -3.20
C MET A 167 2.65 18.78 -2.33
N MET A 168 2.93 18.85 -1.02
CA MET A 168 2.19 19.72 -0.11
C MET A 168 2.39 21.19 -0.47
N GLY A 169 3.59 21.59 -0.84
CA GLY A 169 3.88 22.95 -1.35
C GLY A 169 3.07 23.28 -2.59
N THR A 170 2.96 22.36 -3.54
CA THR A 170 2.16 22.55 -4.77
C THR A 170 0.67 22.71 -4.45
N VAL A 171 0.14 21.90 -3.54
CA VAL A 171 -1.26 21.97 -3.12
C VAL A 171 -1.58 23.31 -2.41
N GLN A 172 -0.61 23.89 -1.68
CA GLN A 172 -0.79 25.16 -0.98
C GLN A 172 -0.78 26.39 -1.90
N THR A 173 -0.10 26.29 -3.03
CA THR A 173 0.10 27.42 -3.96
C THR A 173 -0.83 27.38 -5.16
N GLY A 174 -1.50 26.27 -5.43
CA GLY A 174 -2.33 26.02 -6.61
C GLY A 174 -3.75 26.31 -6.52
#